data_bfccf1fe1fe5fc47396c9db5c723f5af
#
_entry.id   bfccf1fe1fe5fc47396c9db5c723f5af
#
_cell.length_a   1.000
_cell.length_b   1.000
_cell.length_c   1.000
_cell.angle_alpha   90.00
_cell.angle_beta   90.00
_cell.angle_gamma   90.00
#
_symmetry.space_group_name_H-M   'P 1'
#
loop_
_entity.id
_entity.type
_entity.pdbx_description
1 polymer ?
#
loop_
_entity_poly.entity_id
_entity_poly.type
_entity_poly.pdbx_seq_one_letter_code
_entity_poly.pdbx_strand_id
1 'polypeptide(L)' 'MVIVSIITEKEVLEVIETLEIRVETLIQNCNQLNIENQSLKKHNQELSETQQSVVEKNNLAKSKAEIILERLRSIEDSA' A
#
# COMPACT_ATOMS: atom_id res chain seq x y z
N MET A 1 -20.73 -53.57 -11.33
CA MET A 1 -21.40 -52.55 -10.48
C MET A 1 -20.52 -52.12 -9.29
N VAL A 2 -19.96 -53.04 -8.56
CA VAL A 2 -19.07 -52.71 -7.45
C VAL A 2 -17.83 -51.96 -7.90
N ILE A 3 -17.24 -52.29 -9.03
CA ILE A 3 -16.06 -51.62 -9.60
C ILE A 3 -16.37 -50.19 -9.99
N VAL A 4 -17.55 -49.91 -10.55
CA VAL A 4 -17.97 -48.57 -10.93
C VAL A 4 -18.17 -47.70 -9.67
N SER A 5 -18.74 -48.27 -8.61
CA SER A 5 -18.93 -47.59 -7.33
C SER A 5 -17.59 -47.23 -6.68
N ILE A 6 -16.63 -48.13 -6.71
CA ILE A 6 -15.28 -47.90 -6.14
C ILE A 6 -14.54 -46.80 -6.95
N ILE A 7 -14.64 -46.80 -8.26
CA ILE A 7 -14.02 -45.79 -9.12
C ILE A 7 -14.66 -44.41 -8.82
N THR A 8 -15.98 -44.34 -8.67
CA THR A 8 -16.71 -43.12 -8.38
C THR A 8 -16.32 -42.55 -7.00
N GLU A 9 -16.19 -43.41 -5.97
CA GLU A 9 -15.75 -43.00 -4.67
C GLU A 9 -14.33 -42.46 -4.70
N LYS A 10 -13.44 -43.10 -5.42
CA LYS A 10 -12.06 -42.63 -5.57
C LYS A 10 -12.00 -41.31 -6.29
N GLU A 11 -12.77 -41.10 -7.33
CA GLU A 11 -12.87 -39.83 -8.05
C GLU A 11 -13.39 -38.72 -7.14
N VAL A 12 -14.40 -38.99 -6.33
CA VAL A 12 -14.95 -38.03 -5.35
C VAL A 12 -13.89 -37.65 -4.34
N LEU A 13 -13.13 -38.60 -3.81
CA LEU A 13 -12.05 -38.33 -2.86
C LEU A 13 -10.95 -37.47 -3.47
N GLU A 14 -10.59 -37.75 -4.73
CA GLU A 14 -9.59 -36.94 -5.44
C GLU A 14 -10.06 -35.51 -5.63
N VAL A 15 -11.33 -35.32 -5.97
CA VAL A 15 -11.92 -33.99 -6.11
C VAL A 15 -11.92 -33.26 -4.77
N ILE A 16 -12.28 -33.93 -3.69
CA ILE A 16 -12.28 -33.35 -2.35
C ILE A 16 -10.87 -32.93 -1.93
N GLU A 17 -9.88 -33.77 -2.16
CA GLU A 17 -8.48 -33.45 -1.85
C GLU A 17 -8.00 -32.23 -2.66
N THR A 18 -8.35 -32.17 -3.92
CA THR A 18 -8.03 -31.02 -4.78
C THR A 18 -8.69 -29.76 -4.27
N LEU A 19 -9.95 -29.84 -3.88
CA LEU A 19 -10.69 -28.70 -3.30
C LEU A 19 -10.06 -28.23 -1.99
N GLU A 20 -9.66 -29.14 -1.12
CA GLU A 20 -9.00 -28.80 0.14
C GLU A 20 -7.70 -28.03 -0.11
N ILE A 21 -6.89 -28.47 -1.07
CA ILE A 21 -5.66 -27.79 -1.45
C ILE A 21 -5.95 -26.40 -2.00
N ARG A 22 -6.96 -26.27 -2.84
CA ARG A 22 -7.37 -24.96 -3.41
C ARG A 22 -7.89 -24.01 -2.36
N VAL A 23 -8.69 -24.51 -1.43
CA VAL A 23 -9.20 -23.70 -0.31
C VAL A 23 -8.03 -23.23 0.55
N GLU A 24 -7.12 -24.09 0.88
CA GLU A 24 -5.93 -23.75 1.68
C GLU A 24 -5.09 -22.69 0.98
N THR A 25 -4.87 -22.84 -0.32
CA THR A 25 -4.15 -21.85 -1.12
C THR A 25 -4.86 -20.49 -1.13
N LEU A 26 -6.19 -20.50 -1.26
CA LEU A 26 -6.99 -19.27 -1.21
C LEU A 26 -6.89 -18.58 0.15
N ILE A 27 -6.92 -19.34 1.23
CA ILE A 27 -6.77 -18.79 2.58
C ILE A 27 -5.40 -18.15 2.74
N GLN A 28 -4.35 -18.81 2.28
CA GLN A 28 -2.99 -18.26 2.32
C GLN A 28 -2.89 -16.98 1.49
N ASN A 29 -3.48 -16.97 0.30
CA ASN A 29 -3.49 -15.79 -0.55
C ASN A 29 -4.27 -14.63 0.09
N CYS A 30 -5.40 -14.90 0.73
CA CYS A 30 -6.17 -13.89 1.44
C CYS A 30 -5.37 -13.30 2.60
N ASN A 31 -4.69 -14.14 3.38
CA ASN A 31 -3.84 -13.68 4.47
C ASN A 31 -2.69 -12.82 3.96
N GLN A 32 -2.05 -13.24 2.89
CA GLN A 32 -0.95 -12.50 2.27
C GLN A 32 -1.42 -11.15 1.74
N LEU A 33 -2.57 -11.11 1.06
CA LEU A 33 -3.16 -9.86 0.57
C LEU A 33 -3.52 -8.92 1.70
N ASN A 34 -4.02 -9.45 2.81
CA ASN A 34 -4.33 -8.64 3.99
C ASN A 34 -3.08 -7.99 4.58
N ILE A 35 -1.99 -8.75 4.69
CA ILE A 35 -0.70 -8.24 5.17
C ILE A 35 -0.17 -7.16 4.22
N GLU A 36 -0.21 -7.41 2.92
CA GLU A 36 0.23 -6.45 1.91
C GLU A 36 -0.62 -5.19 1.93
N ASN A 37 -1.94 -5.31 2.11
CA ASN A 37 -2.82 -4.15 2.21
C ASN A 37 -2.50 -3.29 3.42
N GLN A 38 -2.27 -3.90 4.58
CA GLN A 38 -1.90 -3.18 5.78
C GLN A 38 -0.56 -2.46 5.60
N SER A 39 0.41 -3.12 5.00
CA SER A 39 1.72 -2.55 4.69
C SER A 39 1.59 -1.37 3.73
N LEU A 40 0.80 -1.50 2.67
CA LEU A 40 0.56 -0.44 1.70
C LEU A 40 -0.14 0.77 2.32
N LYS A 41 -1.14 0.55 3.17
CA LYS A 41 -1.82 1.64 3.88
C LYS A 41 -0.87 2.42 4.76
N LYS A 42 -0.03 1.72 5.51
CA LYS A 42 0.97 2.34 6.37
C LYS A 42 1.97 3.15 5.55
N HIS A 43 2.45 2.56 4.46
CA HIS A 43 3.41 3.22 3.57
C HIS A 43 2.81 4.46 2.91
N ASN A 44 1.56 4.38 2.46
CA ASN A 44 0.84 5.52 1.89
C ASN A 44 0.68 6.65 2.90
N GLN A 45 0.37 6.32 4.15
CA GLN A 45 0.25 7.31 5.21
C GLN A 45 1.60 8.00 5.47
N GLU A 46 2.68 7.25 5.54
CA GLU A 46 4.03 7.79 5.72
C GLU A 46 4.44 8.70 4.56
N LEU A 47 4.12 8.30 3.33
CA LEU A 47 4.38 9.13 2.15
C LEU A 47 3.58 10.44 2.18
N SER A 48 2.32 10.37 2.57
CA SER A 48 1.45 11.54 2.69
C SER A 48 1.99 12.52 3.73
N GLU A 49 2.41 12.02 4.89
CA GLU A 49 3.00 12.84 5.95
C GLU A 49 4.31 13.48 5.51
N THR A 50 5.16 12.72 4.82
CA THR A 50 6.42 13.23 4.27
C THR A 50 6.17 14.32 3.24
N GLN A 51 5.21 14.11 2.34
CA GLN A 51 4.85 15.09 1.34
C GLN A 51 4.34 16.38 1.96
N GLN A 52 3.50 16.29 2.98
CA GLN A 52 3.01 17.45 3.71
C GLN A 52 4.15 18.22 4.37
N SER A 53 5.09 17.53 5.00
CA SER A 53 6.27 18.13 5.61
C SER A 53 7.13 18.85 4.58
N VAL A 54 7.34 18.27 3.41
CA VAL A 54 8.11 18.90 2.33
C VAL A 54 7.41 20.16 1.83
N VAL A 55 6.10 20.12 1.64
CA VAL A 55 5.32 21.29 1.21
C VAL A 55 5.41 22.40 2.24
N GLU A 56 5.28 22.10 3.51
CA GLU A 56 5.39 23.09 4.61
C GLU A 56 6.78 23.75 4.64
N LYS A 57 7.83 22.95 4.52
CA LYS A 57 9.21 23.46 4.47
C LYS A 57 9.46 24.33 3.24
N ASN A 58 8.92 23.93 2.10
CA ASN A 58 9.02 24.71 0.87
C ASN A 58 8.32 26.06 1.01
N ASN A 59 7.12 26.07 1.56
CA ASN A 59 6.37 27.31 1.79
C ASN A 59 7.08 28.24 2.77
N LEU A 60 7.67 27.69 3.80
CA LEU A 60 8.44 28.44 4.78
C LEU A 60 9.69 29.08 4.15
N ALA A 61 10.43 28.29 3.36
CA ALA A 61 11.61 28.78 2.65
C ALA A 61 11.27 29.89 1.66
N LYS A 62 10.18 29.72 0.92
CA LYS A 62 9.68 30.73 -0.01
C LYS A 62 9.30 32.03 0.70
N SER A 63 8.60 31.92 1.83
CA SER A 63 8.21 33.08 2.64
C SER A 63 9.43 33.84 3.16
N LYS A 64 10.43 33.13 3.65
CA LYS A 64 11.68 33.73 4.11
C LYS A 64 12.44 34.43 2.99
N ALA A 65 12.47 33.83 1.82
CA ALA A 65 13.12 34.44 0.64
C ALA A 65 12.40 35.74 0.22
N GLU A 66 11.08 35.76 0.26
CA GLU A 66 10.28 36.95 -0.05
C GLU A 66 10.55 38.07 0.93
N ILE A 67 10.65 37.76 2.21
CA ILE A 67 10.98 38.76 3.24
C ILE A 67 12.38 39.35 3.01
N ILE A 68 13.36 38.54 2.70
CA ILE A 68 14.73 38.99 2.42
C ILE A 68 14.73 39.90 1.19
N LEU A 69 14.06 39.52 0.12
CA LEU A 69 13.96 40.33 -1.08
C LEU A 69 13.30 41.69 -0.80
N GLU A 70 12.26 41.72 0.00
CA GLU A 70 11.59 42.95 0.39
C GLU A 70 12.50 43.88 1.21
N ARG A 71 13.28 43.32 2.14
CA ARG A 71 14.28 44.10 2.90
C ARG A 71 15.37 44.66 2.03
N LEU A 72 15.88 43.90 1.07
CA LEU A 72 16.88 44.36 0.13
C LEU A 72 16.34 45.51 -0.74
N ARG A 73 15.11 45.37 -1.20
CA ARG A 73 14.44 46.40 -1.99
C ARG A 73 14.26 47.71 -1.18
N SER A 74 13.88 47.54 0.08
CA SER A 74 13.75 48.70 1.00
C SER A 74 15.07 49.43 1.22
N ILE A 75 16.18 48.68 1.37
CA ILE A 75 17.53 49.25 1.50
C ILE A 75 17.94 49.99 0.22
N GLU A 76 17.67 49.42 -0.95
CA GLU A 76 17.94 50.08 -2.23
C GLU A 76 17.17 51.40 -2.39
N ASP A 77 15.90 51.38 -2.02
CA ASP A 77 15.05 52.57 -2.14
C ASP A 77 15.44 53.69 -1.17
N SER A 78 16.06 53.36 -0.04
CA SER A 78 16.50 54.34 0.96
C SER A 78 17.91 54.87 0.71
N ALA A 79 18.60 54.24 -0.20
CA ALA A 79 19.95 54.72 -0.62
C ALA A 79 19.82 55.72 -1.75
#